data_878bba23509d64605fb5ed7c67d2d7a1
#
_entry.id   878bba23509d64605fb5ed7c67d2d7a1
#
_cell.length_a   1.000
_cell.length_b   1.000
_cell.length_c   1.000
_cell.angle_alpha   90.00
_cell.angle_beta   90.00
_cell.angle_gamma   90.00
#
_symmetry.space_group_name_H-M   'P 1'
#
loop_
_entity.id
_entity.type
_entity.pdbx_description
1 polymer ?
#
loop_
_entity_poly.entity_id
_entity_poly.type
_entity_poly.pdbx_seq_one_letter_code
_entity_poly.pdbx_strand_id
1 'polypeptide(L)'
;MTGSKTAINPMTGGELKRFSNVLIYGITDEQLVFVHENLPNSNTVVIDCSDCFTDIIATAYIAVVINPDILTEDNIEYFNELAEDVGNGSGTLIFTKQHDILGNLSKKVKYQVFTDDFEFEDKIKYILLEASRTEKRNSTYSDTISQTIRVLSEIRKHPYITTAELAEKIERNSRTVQRYITTLNCAGEFIEYDRKKKGWFLYENKSVLWGDY
;
A
#
# COMPACT_ATOMS: atom_id res chain seq x y z
N MET A 1 20.58 -17.87 22.94
CA MET A 1 19.42 -18.14 22.09
C MET A 1 18.26 -17.37 22.64
N THR A 2 18.12 -16.14 22.26
CA THR A 2 17.06 -15.24 22.76
C THR A 2 16.44 -14.56 21.55
N GLY A 3 15.30 -15.12 21.10
CA GLY A 3 14.50 -14.54 20.05
C GLY A 3 13.99 -13.16 20.47
N SER A 4 14.40 -12.14 19.78
CA SER A 4 13.86 -10.79 19.91
C SER A 4 12.46 -10.77 19.32
N LYS A 5 11.45 -10.88 20.17
CA LYS A 5 10.07 -10.51 19.83
C LYS A 5 10.00 -9.01 19.71
N THR A 6 10.01 -8.50 18.49
CA THR A 6 9.71 -7.09 18.25
C THR A 6 8.22 -6.87 18.47
N ALA A 7 7.87 -6.30 19.62
CA ALA A 7 6.52 -5.97 19.99
C ALA A 7 5.95 -4.92 19.01
N ILE A 8 4.80 -5.22 18.44
CA ILE A 8 3.98 -4.28 17.67
C ILE A 8 3.45 -3.24 18.66
N ASN A 9 3.88 -1.99 18.52
CA ASN A 9 3.42 -0.89 19.35
C ASN A 9 2.01 -0.46 18.90
N PRO A 10 1.02 -0.33 19.81
CA PRO A 10 -0.32 0.09 19.44
C PRO A 10 -0.33 1.57 19.04
N MET A 11 -1.13 1.89 18.04
CA MET A 11 -1.35 3.16 17.38
C MET A 11 -1.49 4.34 18.36
N THR A 12 -0.52 5.19 18.40
CA THR A 12 -0.68 6.61 18.74
C THR A 12 -0.74 7.39 17.42
N GLY A 13 -1.68 8.33 17.29
CA GLY A 13 -2.06 9.02 16.05
C GLY A 13 -0.99 9.85 15.32
N GLY A 14 0.17 9.27 15.11
CA GLY A 14 1.22 9.74 14.22
C GLY A 14 1.07 9.04 12.87
N GLU A 15 1.43 9.72 11.80
CA GLU A 15 1.45 9.25 10.42
C GLU A 15 1.66 7.73 10.33
N LEU A 16 0.70 7.03 9.74
CA LEU A 16 0.87 5.66 9.26
C LEU A 16 2.02 5.68 8.24
N LYS A 17 3.26 5.56 8.71
CA LYS A 17 4.38 5.23 7.86
C LYS A 17 4.07 3.84 7.31
N ARG A 18 3.58 3.79 6.07
CA ARG A 18 3.46 2.55 5.35
C ARG A 18 4.88 2.02 5.17
N PHE A 19 5.19 0.95 5.89
CA PHE A 19 6.45 0.24 5.72
C PHE A 19 6.37 -0.52 4.39
N SER A 20 7.27 -0.21 3.47
CA SER A 20 7.46 -1.00 2.27
C SER A 20 8.17 -2.28 2.69
N ASN A 21 7.44 -3.31 3.05
CA ASN A 21 8.01 -4.57 3.52
C ASN A 21 8.19 -5.55 2.37
N VAL A 22 9.25 -6.34 2.43
CA VAL A 22 9.47 -7.52 1.61
C VAL A 22 9.32 -8.74 2.52
N LEU A 23 8.39 -9.61 2.16
CA LEU A 23 8.14 -10.85 2.86
C LEU A 23 8.90 -11.97 2.19
N ILE A 24 9.49 -12.86 2.96
CA ILE A 24 10.25 -13.99 2.43
C ILE A 24 9.80 -15.31 3.05
N TYR A 25 9.79 -16.37 2.23
CA TYR A 25 9.42 -17.71 2.64
C TYR A 25 10.41 -18.75 2.11
N GLY A 26 11.09 -19.44 3.01
CA GLY A 26 11.91 -20.61 2.71
C GLY A 26 13.04 -20.37 1.72
N ILE A 27 13.50 -19.13 1.53
CA ILE A 27 14.65 -18.80 0.68
C ILE A 27 15.95 -19.16 1.40
N THR A 28 17.04 -19.36 0.64
CA THR A 28 18.36 -19.68 1.20
C THR A 28 18.99 -18.44 1.84
N ASP A 29 19.98 -18.66 2.72
CA ASP A 29 20.74 -17.56 3.34
C ASP A 29 21.43 -16.68 2.28
N GLU A 30 21.90 -17.26 1.19
CA GLU A 30 22.51 -16.54 0.08
C GLU A 30 21.49 -15.66 -0.63
N GLN A 31 20.33 -16.20 -0.96
CA GLN A 31 19.22 -15.44 -1.55
C GLN A 31 18.72 -14.32 -0.61
N LEU A 32 18.69 -14.58 0.70
CA LEU A 32 18.35 -13.58 1.71
C LEU A 32 19.32 -12.41 1.71
N VAL A 33 20.62 -12.66 1.63
CA VAL A 33 21.65 -11.62 1.51
C VAL A 33 21.41 -10.77 0.27
N PHE A 34 21.13 -11.40 -0.89
CA PHE A 34 20.81 -10.66 -2.12
C PHE A 34 19.57 -9.77 -2.00
N VAL A 35 18.51 -10.27 -1.36
CA VAL A 35 17.32 -9.44 -1.09
C VAL A 35 17.70 -8.23 -0.24
N HIS A 36 18.44 -8.43 0.85
CA HIS A 36 18.87 -7.35 1.75
C HIS A 36 19.73 -6.29 1.06
N GLU A 37 20.70 -6.70 0.25
CA GLU A 37 21.60 -5.79 -0.47
C GLU A 37 20.91 -4.98 -1.56
N ASN A 38 19.77 -5.48 -2.06
CA ASN A 38 19.04 -4.88 -3.17
C ASN A 38 17.69 -4.24 -2.76
N LEU A 39 17.50 -4.00 -1.47
CA LEU A 39 16.30 -3.28 -1.00
C LEU A 39 16.20 -1.88 -1.61
N PRO A 40 15.01 -1.44 -2.02
CA PRO A 40 14.83 -0.19 -2.77
C PRO A 40 15.12 1.07 -1.96
N ASN A 41 15.09 1.00 -0.64
CA ASN A 41 15.40 2.10 0.26
C ASN A 41 15.69 1.60 1.69
N SER A 42 16.29 2.45 2.52
CA SER A 42 16.67 2.14 3.91
C SER A 42 15.50 1.91 4.88
N ASN A 43 14.28 2.24 4.47
CA ASN A 43 13.07 2.06 5.29
C ASN A 43 12.34 0.75 4.93
N THR A 44 12.82 0.02 3.93
CA THR A 44 12.27 -1.28 3.56
C THR A 44 12.78 -2.32 4.57
N VAL A 45 11.85 -3.09 5.13
CA VAL A 45 12.15 -4.15 6.09
C VAL A 45 11.88 -5.50 5.44
N VAL A 46 12.80 -6.43 5.61
CA VAL A 46 12.59 -7.84 5.25
C VAL A 46 11.99 -8.56 6.45
N ILE A 47 10.92 -9.29 6.22
CA ILE A 47 10.25 -10.10 7.23
C ILE A 47 10.37 -11.55 6.79
N ASP A 48 11.10 -12.34 7.59
CA ASP A 48 11.21 -13.77 7.38
C ASP A 48 10.04 -14.49 8.05
N CYS A 49 9.27 -15.21 7.24
CA CYS A 49 8.12 -15.98 7.67
C CYS A 49 8.30 -17.47 7.35
N SER A 50 9.52 -17.99 7.47
CA SER A 50 9.85 -19.39 7.12
C SER A 50 8.97 -20.42 7.84
N ASP A 51 8.38 -20.07 8.97
CA ASP A 51 7.66 -21.00 9.83
C ASP A 51 6.11 -20.92 9.73
N CYS A 52 5.53 -19.90 9.08
CA CYS A 52 4.08 -19.71 9.14
C CYS A 52 3.50 -18.78 8.06
N PHE A 53 2.58 -19.30 7.23
CA PHE A 53 1.80 -18.48 6.28
C PHE A 53 0.65 -17.69 6.94
N THR A 54 0.38 -17.88 8.23
CA THR A 54 -0.89 -17.54 8.87
C THR A 54 -1.07 -16.09 9.29
N ASP A 55 -0.02 -15.28 9.35
CA ASP A 55 -0.10 -13.92 9.93
C ASP A 55 0.14 -12.77 8.93
N ILE A 56 -0.14 -13.00 7.65
CA ILE A 56 0.16 -12.01 6.61
C ILE A 56 -1.00 -11.04 6.40
N ILE A 57 -0.78 -9.80 6.74
CA ILE A 57 -1.64 -8.69 6.28
C ILE A 57 -1.18 -8.31 4.87
N ALA A 58 -1.80 -8.88 3.86
CA ALA A 58 -1.43 -8.77 2.45
C ALA A 58 -1.24 -7.33 1.91
N THR A 59 -1.84 -6.35 2.56
CA THR A 59 -1.81 -4.94 2.13
C THR A 59 -0.53 -4.19 2.50
N ALA A 60 0.39 -4.81 3.24
CA ALA A 60 1.58 -4.15 3.79
C ALA A 60 2.89 -4.46 3.04
N TYR A 61 2.84 -5.26 1.97
CA TYR A 61 4.05 -5.77 1.31
C TYR A 61 4.17 -5.26 -0.12
N ILE A 62 5.38 -4.86 -0.50
CA ILE A 62 5.71 -4.51 -1.88
C ILE A 62 6.07 -5.75 -2.71
N ALA A 63 6.65 -6.75 -2.07
CA ALA A 63 6.99 -8.02 -2.68
C ALA A 63 6.90 -9.16 -1.67
N VAL A 64 6.60 -10.35 -2.17
CA VAL A 64 6.68 -11.61 -1.44
C VAL A 64 7.59 -12.55 -2.24
N VAL A 65 8.72 -12.92 -1.66
CA VAL A 65 9.73 -13.80 -2.28
C VAL A 65 9.63 -15.19 -1.66
N ILE A 66 9.44 -16.19 -2.49
CA ILE A 66 9.07 -17.55 -2.05
C ILE A 66 9.95 -18.59 -2.74
N ASN A 67 10.50 -19.51 -1.96
CA ASN A 67 10.99 -20.76 -2.50
C ASN A 67 9.79 -21.70 -2.72
N PRO A 68 9.49 -22.12 -3.94
CA PRO A 68 8.29 -22.93 -4.21
C PRO A 68 8.35 -24.33 -3.59
N ASP A 69 9.51 -24.80 -3.08
CA ASP A 69 9.63 -26.09 -2.41
C ASP A 69 8.84 -26.17 -1.10
N ILE A 70 8.48 -25.03 -0.51
CA ILE A 70 7.63 -25.00 0.70
C ILE A 70 6.15 -25.18 0.39
N LEU A 71 5.75 -25.07 -0.87
CA LEU A 71 4.38 -25.29 -1.31
C LEU A 71 4.09 -26.78 -1.42
N THR A 72 2.94 -27.17 -0.92
CA THR A 72 2.44 -28.55 -0.94
C THR A 72 1.02 -28.58 -1.43
N GLU A 73 0.50 -29.77 -1.77
CA GLU A 73 -0.92 -29.93 -2.12
C GLU A 73 -1.86 -29.48 -1.00
N ASP A 74 -1.42 -29.63 0.25
CA ASP A 74 -2.22 -29.27 1.44
C ASP A 74 -2.29 -27.75 1.68
N ASN A 75 -1.28 -26.97 1.28
CA ASN A 75 -1.22 -25.54 1.56
C ASN A 75 -1.45 -24.66 0.32
N ILE A 76 -1.52 -25.23 -0.88
CA ILE A 76 -1.61 -24.47 -2.13
C ILE A 76 -2.93 -23.67 -2.24
N GLU A 77 -4.03 -24.20 -1.68
CA GLU A 77 -5.32 -23.51 -1.71
C GLU A 77 -5.27 -22.23 -0.86
N TYR A 78 -4.78 -22.34 0.37
CA TYR A 78 -4.55 -21.19 1.24
C TYR A 78 -3.57 -20.18 0.62
N PHE A 79 -2.51 -20.69 -0.01
CA PHE A 79 -1.54 -19.84 -0.70
C PHE A 79 -2.16 -19.09 -1.90
N ASN A 80 -3.09 -19.69 -2.64
CA ASN A 80 -3.81 -19.02 -3.72
C ASN A 80 -4.62 -17.82 -3.21
N GLU A 81 -5.30 -17.93 -2.07
CA GLU A 81 -6.02 -16.81 -1.46
C GLU A 81 -5.06 -15.68 -1.10
N LEU A 82 -3.96 -16.00 -0.43
CA LEU A 82 -2.91 -15.06 -0.09
C LEU A 82 -2.33 -14.36 -1.34
N ALA A 83 -2.06 -15.12 -2.38
CA ALA A 83 -1.46 -14.61 -3.61
C ALA A 83 -2.42 -13.67 -4.37
N GLU A 84 -3.72 -13.96 -4.36
CA GLU A 84 -4.75 -13.05 -4.89
C GLU A 84 -4.80 -11.75 -4.07
N ASP A 85 -4.70 -11.82 -2.76
CA ASP A 85 -4.68 -10.65 -1.86
C ASP A 85 -3.43 -9.80 -2.05
N VAL A 86 -2.26 -10.41 -2.19
CA VAL A 86 -1.00 -9.70 -2.51
C VAL A 86 -1.12 -8.97 -3.85
N GLY A 87 -1.67 -9.62 -4.88
CA GLY A 87 -1.90 -9.02 -6.19
C GLY A 87 -2.90 -7.86 -6.15
N ASN A 88 -3.96 -7.98 -5.38
CA ASN A 88 -4.96 -6.93 -5.17
C ASN A 88 -4.38 -5.74 -4.38
N GLY A 89 -3.46 -6.01 -3.45
CA GLY A 89 -2.73 -4.99 -2.69
C GLY A 89 -1.61 -4.30 -3.48
N SER A 90 -1.40 -4.66 -4.76
CA SER A 90 -0.31 -4.19 -5.62
C SER A 90 1.08 -4.72 -5.25
N GLY A 91 1.15 -5.75 -4.44
CA GLY A 91 2.38 -6.48 -4.18
C GLY A 91 2.80 -7.33 -5.39
N THR A 92 4.10 -7.62 -5.47
CA THR A 92 4.67 -8.51 -6.49
C THR A 92 5.02 -9.85 -5.87
N LEU A 93 4.50 -10.92 -6.45
CA LEU A 93 4.82 -12.27 -6.06
C LEU A 93 6.02 -12.78 -6.87
N ILE A 94 7.01 -13.34 -6.20
CA ILE A 94 8.29 -13.73 -6.80
C ILE A 94 8.65 -15.13 -6.32
N PHE A 95 8.82 -16.07 -7.26
CA PHE A 95 9.31 -17.40 -6.96
C PHE A 95 10.81 -17.52 -7.33
N THR A 96 11.60 -18.05 -6.42
CA THR A 96 13.04 -18.16 -6.58
C THR A 96 13.48 -19.15 -7.67
N LYS A 97 12.60 -20.08 -8.04
CA LYS A 97 12.83 -21.04 -9.12
C LYS A 97 11.52 -21.57 -9.72
N GLN A 98 11.64 -22.24 -10.86
CA GLN A 98 10.52 -22.98 -11.48
C GLN A 98 10.23 -24.26 -10.68
N HIS A 99 8.95 -24.58 -10.52
CA HIS A 99 8.47 -25.78 -9.85
C HIS A 99 7.08 -26.19 -10.40
N ASP A 100 6.83 -27.50 -10.50
CA ASP A 100 5.60 -28.04 -11.10
C ASP A 100 4.34 -27.59 -10.33
N ILE A 101 4.44 -27.39 -9.01
CA ILE A 101 3.33 -26.96 -8.17
C ILE A 101 2.77 -25.58 -8.57
N LEU A 102 3.56 -24.75 -9.24
CA LEU A 102 3.11 -23.44 -9.74
C LEU A 102 2.00 -23.57 -10.80
N GLY A 103 1.90 -24.75 -11.44
CA GLY A 103 0.79 -25.06 -12.33
C GLY A 103 -0.59 -25.13 -11.64
N ASN A 104 -0.60 -25.30 -10.32
CA ASN A 104 -1.82 -25.37 -9.50
C ASN A 104 -2.25 -23.98 -8.99
N LEU A 105 -1.48 -22.92 -9.29
CA LEU A 105 -1.84 -21.56 -8.92
C LEU A 105 -3.04 -21.07 -9.73
N SER A 106 -3.89 -20.28 -9.09
CA SER A 106 -5.01 -19.60 -9.75
C SER A 106 -4.51 -18.73 -10.91
N LYS A 107 -5.22 -18.78 -12.06
CA LYS A 107 -4.91 -17.95 -13.23
C LYS A 107 -5.01 -16.44 -12.98
N LYS A 108 -5.60 -16.03 -11.88
CA LYS A 108 -5.68 -14.62 -11.47
C LYS A 108 -4.39 -14.14 -10.81
N VAL A 109 -3.60 -15.05 -10.25
CA VAL A 109 -2.35 -14.74 -9.57
C VAL A 109 -1.30 -14.35 -10.60
N LYS A 110 -0.75 -13.15 -10.45
CA LYS A 110 0.37 -12.67 -11.25
C LYS A 110 1.65 -12.85 -10.46
N TYR A 111 2.60 -13.54 -11.03
CA TYR A 111 3.89 -13.80 -10.39
C TYR A 111 5.04 -13.74 -11.37
N GLN A 112 6.24 -13.61 -10.84
CA GLN A 112 7.49 -13.77 -11.56
C GLN A 112 8.20 -15.03 -11.08
N VAL A 113 8.87 -15.72 -11.98
CA VAL A 113 9.62 -16.95 -11.68
C VAL A 113 10.99 -16.81 -12.30
N PHE A 114 12.01 -17.20 -11.56
CA PHE A 114 13.38 -17.28 -12.06
C PHE A 114 13.71 -18.71 -12.51
N THR A 115 14.59 -18.81 -13.48
CA THR A 115 15.03 -20.11 -14.01
C THR A 115 16.14 -20.73 -13.16
N ASP A 116 16.97 -19.88 -12.56
CA ASP A 116 18.10 -20.25 -11.72
C ASP A 116 18.49 -19.12 -10.78
N ASP A 117 19.45 -19.38 -9.87
CA ASP A 117 19.92 -18.42 -8.88
C ASP A 117 20.61 -17.22 -9.53
N PHE A 118 21.30 -17.40 -10.66
CA PHE A 118 21.98 -16.31 -11.35
C PHE A 118 20.95 -15.30 -11.92
N GLU A 119 19.86 -15.80 -12.49
CA GLU A 119 18.75 -14.93 -12.96
C GLU A 119 18.08 -14.21 -11.78
N PHE A 120 17.93 -14.89 -10.63
CA PHE A 120 17.41 -14.30 -9.40
C PHE A 120 18.29 -13.12 -8.96
N GLU A 121 19.59 -13.33 -8.84
CA GLU A 121 20.56 -12.31 -8.42
C GLU A 121 20.55 -11.08 -9.35
N ASP A 122 20.55 -11.30 -10.66
CA ASP A 122 20.60 -10.23 -11.66
C ASP A 122 19.32 -9.38 -11.66
N LYS A 123 18.15 -10.00 -11.51
CA LYS A 123 16.86 -9.36 -11.70
C LYS A 123 16.17 -8.89 -10.43
N ILE A 124 16.46 -9.47 -9.26
CA ILE A 124 15.75 -9.18 -8.02
C ILE A 124 15.74 -7.68 -7.69
N LYS A 125 16.87 -7.01 -7.89
CA LYS A 125 17.02 -5.57 -7.71
C LYS A 125 16.00 -4.75 -8.52
N TYR A 126 15.86 -5.08 -9.79
CA TYR A 126 14.96 -4.35 -10.70
C TYR A 126 13.51 -4.59 -10.33
N ILE A 127 13.17 -5.82 -9.93
CA ILE A 127 11.81 -6.17 -9.52
C ILE A 127 11.42 -5.47 -8.22
N LEU A 128 12.29 -5.47 -7.21
CA LEU A 128 12.05 -4.79 -5.95
C LEU A 128 11.93 -3.27 -6.15
N LEU A 129 12.76 -2.69 -7.02
CA LEU A 129 12.68 -1.28 -7.34
C LEU A 129 11.37 -0.92 -8.04
N GLU A 130 10.90 -1.73 -8.98
CA GLU A 130 9.63 -1.49 -9.69
C GLU A 130 8.43 -1.70 -8.76
N ALA A 131 8.46 -2.71 -7.90
CA ALA A 131 7.45 -2.94 -6.86
C ALA A 131 7.33 -1.73 -5.92
N SER A 132 8.45 -1.18 -5.47
CA SER A 132 8.50 0.02 -4.64
C SER A 132 7.94 1.26 -5.36
N ARG A 133 8.20 1.42 -6.65
CA ARG A 133 7.63 2.52 -7.46
C ARG A 133 6.12 2.40 -7.61
N THR A 134 5.62 1.18 -7.79
CA THR A 134 4.19 0.90 -7.90
C THR A 134 3.49 1.18 -6.58
N GLU A 135 4.03 0.74 -5.46
CA GLU A 135 3.52 1.03 -4.12
C GLU A 135 3.50 2.55 -3.86
N LYS A 136 4.57 3.27 -4.18
CA LYS A 136 4.63 4.73 -4.04
C LYS A 136 3.56 5.45 -4.84
N ARG A 137 3.24 5.02 -6.06
CA ARG A 137 2.13 5.57 -6.85
C ARG A 137 0.79 5.33 -6.15
N ASN A 138 0.52 4.10 -5.73
CA ASN A 138 -0.73 3.72 -5.07
C ASN A 138 -0.91 4.46 -3.73
N SER A 139 0.16 4.59 -2.96
CA SER A 139 0.19 5.39 -1.74
C SER A 139 -0.13 6.86 -2.02
N THR A 140 0.42 7.44 -3.10
CA THR A 140 0.14 8.82 -3.49
C THR A 140 -1.33 9.02 -3.89
N TYR A 141 -1.93 8.08 -4.64
CA TYR A 141 -3.36 8.12 -4.97
C TYR A 141 -4.24 8.00 -3.74
N SER A 142 -3.95 7.03 -2.87
CA SER A 142 -4.68 6.83 -1.61
C SER A 142 -4.59 8.05 -0.70
N ASP A 143 -3.42 8.69 -0.57
CA ASP A 143 -3.26 9.93 0.18
C ASP A 143 -4.08 11.07 -0.44
N THR A 144 -4.03 11.22 -1.76
CA THR A 144 -4.82 12.25 -2.46
C THR A 144 -6.32 12.09 -2.21
N ILE A 145 -6.86 10.87 -2.32
CA ILE A 145 -8.27 10.58 -2.07
C ILE A 145 -8.61 10.88 -0.61
N SER A 146 -7.82 10.37 0.34
CA SER A 146 -8.01 10.58 1.77
C SER A 146 -8.02 12.07 2.12
N GLN A 147 -7.07 12.84 1.60
CA GLN A 147 -7.00 14.28 1.84
C GLN A 147 -8.16 15.03 1.19
N THR A 148 -8.60 14.60 0.01
CA THR A 148 -9.77 15.20 -0.66
C THR A 148 -11.04 14.99 0.18
N ILE A 149 -11.28 13.78 0.70
CA ILE A 149 -12.41 13.49 1.59
C ILE A 149 -12.28 14.26 2.90
N ARG A 150 -11.06 14.41 3.44
CA ARG A 150 -10.81 15.21 4.65
C ARG A 150 -11.17 16.67 4.45
N VAL A 151 -10.84 17.27 3.29
CA VAL A 151 -11.26 18.64 2.95
C VAL A 151 -12.80 18.77 2.99
N LEU A 152 -13.52 17.84 2.38
CA LEU A 152 -14.99 17.83 2.40
C LEU A 152 -15.53 17.75 3.84
N SER A 153 -14.96 16.86 4.66
CA SER A 153 -15.31 16.70 6.07
C SER A 153 -15.10 17.99 6.88
N GLU A 154 -13.98 18.68 6.66
CA GLU A 154 -13.68 19.93 7.38
C GLU A 154 -14.60 21.09 6.95
N ILE A 155 -14.94 21.19 5.66
CA ILE A 155 -15.91 22.20 5.18
C ILE A 155 -17.29 21.94 5.79
N ARG A 156 -17.71 20.67 5.89
CA ARG A 156 -19.00 20.31 6.49
C ARG A 156 -19.06 20.63 7.98
N LYS A 157 -17.98 20.31 8.73
CA LYS A 157 -17.88 20.59 10.18
C LYS A 157 -17.77 22.08 10.49
N HIS A 158 -17.12 22.83 9.63
CA HIS A 158 -16.81 24.24 9.82
C HIS A 158 -17.26 25.05 8.60
N PRO A 159 -18.57 25.31 8.44
CA PRO A 159 -19.08 26.14 7.34
C PRO A 159 -18.41 27.52 7.34
N TYR A 160 -18.01 27.98 6.16
CA TYR A 160 -17.27 29.22 5.93
C TYR A 160 -15.78 29.17 6.37
N ILE A 161 -15.21 27.97 6.46
CA ILE A 161 -13.79 27.80 6.69
C ILE A 161 -12.96 28.43 5.56
N THR A 162 -11.90 29.14 5.90
CA THR A 162 -11.03 29.79 4.92
C THR A 162 -10.10 28.78 4.25
N THR A 163 -9.55 29.13 3.06
CA THR A 163 -8.55 28.29 2.40
C THR A 163 -7.27 28.12 3.25
N ALA A 164 -6.91 29.13 4.01
CA ALA A 164 -5.74 29.08 4.89
C ALA A 164 -5.93 28.08 6.05
N GLU A 165 -7.07 28.15 6.74
CA GLU A 165 -7.41 27.21 7.81
C GLU A 165 -7.53 25.77 7.29
N LEU A 166 -8.11 25.56 6.10
CA LEU A 166 -8.14 24.25 5.46
C LEU A 166 -6.71 23.75 5.16
N ALA A 167 -5.85 24.62 4.63
CA ALA A 167 -4.48 24.30 4.30
C ALA A 167 -3.69 23.87 5.55
N GLU A 168 -3.88 24.57 6.68
CA GLU A 168 -3.28 24.23 7.96
C GLU A 168 -3.80 22.88 8.48
N LYS A 169 -5.14 22.69 8.52
CA LYS A 169 -5.78 21.47 9.05
C LYS A 169 -5.39 20.19 8.29
N ILE A 170 -5.17 20.28 6.98
CA ILE A 170 -4.80 19.11 6.15
C ILE A 170 -3.29 19.05 5.86
N GLU A 171 -2.50 19.97 6.41
CA GLU A 171 -1.05 20.06 6.23
C GLU A 171 -0.64 20.12 4.74
N ARG A 172 -1.35 20.94 3.96
CA ARG A 172 -1.10 21.16 2.54
C ARG A 172 -1.12 22.65 2.23
N ASN A 173 -0.57 23.04 1.07
CA ASN A 173 -0.63 24.42 0.63
C ASN A 173 -2.01 24.79 0.06
N SER A 174 -2.34 26.08 0.04
CA SER A 174 -3.63 26.61 -0.43
C SER A 174 -3.96 26.20 -1.87
N ARG A 175 -2.98 26.10 -2.76
CA ARG A 175 -3.19 25.65 -4.14
C ARG A 175 -3.66 24.19 -4.20
N THR A 176 -3.12 23.34 -3.35
CA THR A 176 -3.54 21.94 -3.24
C THR A 176 -4.98 21.84 -2.70
N VAL A 177 -5.32 22.64 -1.68
CA VAL A 177 -6.71 22.72 -1.17
C VAL A 177 -7.70 23.11 -2.27
N GLN A 178 -7.39 24.16 -3.03
CA GLN A 178 -8.24 24.59 -4.14
C GLN A 178 -8.42 23.48 -5.19
N ARG A 179 -7.35 22.73 -5.51
CA ARG A 179 -7.44 21.60 -6.42
C ARG A 179 -8.38 20.50 -5.86
N TYR A 180 -8.30 20.20 -4.58
CA TYR A 180 -9.18 19.23 -3.94
C TYR A 180 -10.64 19.67 -3.98
N ILE A 181 -10.92 20.95 -3.71
CA ILE A 181 -12.28 21.50 -3.82
C ILE A 181 -12.78 21.40 -5.27
N THR A 182 -11.95 21.73 -6.25
CA THR A 182 -12.31 21.57 -7.67
C THR A 182 -12.62 20.10 -8.00
N THR A 183 -11.80 19.15 -7.51
CA THR A 183 -12.04 17.72 -7.69
C THR A 183 -13.37 17.27 -7.08
N LEU A 184 -13.69 17.74 -5.87
CA LEU A 184 -14.96 17.45 -5.20
C LEU A 184 -16.16 17.98 -5.99
N ASN A 185 -16.07 19.22 -6.48
CA ASN A 185 -17.12 19.80 -7.33
C ASN A 185 -17.28 19.03 -8.66
N CYS A 186 -16.18 18.57 -9.26
CA CYS A 186 -16.24 17.67 -10.42
C CYS A 186 -16.87 16.30 -10.10
N ALA A 187 -16.78 15.84 -8.85
CA ALA A 187 -17.43 14.63 -8.37
C ALA A 187 -18.90 14.81 -7.98
N GLY A 188 -19.44 16.03 -8.14
CA GLY A 188 -20.85 16.33 -7.89
C GLY A 188 -21.13 16.98 -6.54
N GLU A 189 -20.10 17.33 -5.74
CA GLU A 189 -20.30 18.13 -4.54
C GLU A 189 -20.60 19.60 -4.91
N PHE A 190 -21.41 20.26 -4.11
CA PHE A 190 -21.74 21.68 -4.29
C PHE A 190 -21.04 22.53 -3.23
N ILE A 191 -19.72 22.71 -3.41
CA ILE A 191 -18.89 23.53 -2.53
C ILE A 191 -18.74 24.92 -3.14
N GLU A 192 -19.17 25.94 -2.41
CA GLU A 192 -19.15 27.32 -2.84
C GLU A 192 -18.28 28.18 -1.91
N TYR A 193 -17.83 29.32 -2.44
CA TYR A 193 -17.08 30.30 -1.68
C TYR A 193 -17.91 31.57 -1.43
N ASP A 194 -18.21 31.84 -0.18
CA ASP A 194 -18.87 33.08 0.23
C ASP A 194 -17.87 34.24 0.35
N ARG A 195 -18.01 35.23 -0.53
CA ARG A 195 -17.08 36.40 -0.55
C ARG A 195 -17.23 37.31 0.67
N LYS A 196 -18.41 37.36 1.28
CA LYS A 196 -18.66 38.21 2.46
C LYS A 196 -18.08 37.57 3.71
N LYS A 197 -18.28 36.27 3.88
CA LYS A 197 -17.74 35.48 5.00
C LYS A 197 -16.33 34.99 4.74
N LYS A 198 -15.83 35.17 3.51
CA LYS A 198 -14.47 34.77 3.07
C LYS A 198 -14.15 33.30 3.29
N GLY A 199 -15.10 32.41 3.13
CA GLY A 199 -14.92 30.99 3.41
C GLY A 199 -15.73 30.05 2.53
N TRP A 200 -15.36 28.79 2.55
CA TRP A 200 -15.97 27.69 1.81
C TRP A 200 -17.12 27.07 2.61
N PHE A 201 -18.18 26.69 1.93
CA PHE A 201 -19.32 26.00 2.55
C PHE A 201 -19.98 25.03 1.56
N LEU A 202 -20.66 24.02 2.07
CA LEU A 202 -21.52 23.12 1.30
C LEU A 202 -22.91 23.75 1.12
N TYR A 203 -23.37 23.77 -0.12
CA TYR A 203 -24.71 24.25 -0.42
C TYR A 203 -25.75 23.41 0.34
N GLU A 204 -26.68 24.06 1.01
CA GLU A 204 -27.67 23.45 1.92
C GLU A 204 -27.06 22.52 3.00
N ASN A 205 -25.77 22.56 3.22
CA ASN A 205 -25.01 21.66 4.10
C ASN A 205 -25.19 20.16 3.74
N LYS A 206 -25.41 19.87 2.46
CA LYS A 206 -25.64 18.52 1.93
C LYS A 206 -24.44 18.06 1.09
N SER A 207 -24.16 16.78 1.11
CA SER A 207 -23.10 16.13 0.34
C SER A 207 -23.63 14.94 -0.45
N VAL A 208 -23.26 14.86 -1.71
CA VAL A 208 -23.56 13.71 -2.58
C VAL A 208 -22.81 12.47 -2.11
N LEU A 209 -21.56 12.62 -1.73
CA LEU A 209 -20.72 11.52 -1.27
C LEU A 209 -21.22 10.90 0.05
N TRP A 210 -21.90 11.66 0.89
CA TRP A 210 -22.52 11.15 2.12
C TRP A 210 -24.01 10.81 2.00
N GLY A 211 -24.56 10.92 0.78
CA GLY A 211 -25.94 10.48 0.51
C GLY A 211 -27.01 11.34 1.16
N ASP A 212 -26.77 12.63 1.31
CA ASP A 212 -27.71 13.58 1.93
C ASP A 212 -28.83 14.05 0.96
N TYR A 213 -28.85 13.56 -0.28
CA TYR A 213 -29.83 13.92 -1.34
C TYR A 213 -30.83 12.82 -1.60
#